data_844448b9ea197bc8b7151dd9a1546dd6
#
_entry.id   844448b9ea197bc8b7151dd9a1546dd6
#
_cell.length_a   1.000
_cell.length_b   1.000
_cell.length_c   1.000
_cell.angle_alpha   90.00
_cell.angle_beta   90.00
_cell.angle_gamma   90.00
#
_symmetry.space_group_name_H-M   'P 1'
#
loop_
_entity.id
_entity.type
_entity.pdbx_description
1 polymer ?
#
loop_
_entity_poly.entity_id
_entity_poly.type
_entity_poly.pdbx_seq_one_letter_code
_entity_poly.pdbx_strand_id
1 'polypeptide(L)'
;MKSHVLVRRYTEGLAGALKNEAEYKAVCRDLADFDRLLQDHSQLRDVLFRPFLKTAKKAQIVQDLLAKKSYQEKTARFLLLLLQHRRLDSLPLITDDLPIRWREKQGILSFEVRSVVPLKDSQKRKL
;
A
#
# COMPACT_ATOMS: atom_id res chain seq x y z
N MET A 1 6.29 17.43 -6.09
CA MET A 1 5.19 17.00 -6.96
C MET A 1 5.06 15.48 -6.94
N LYS A 2 3.85 14.99 -6.85
CA LYS A 2 3.60 13.55 -6.82
C LYS A 2 3.60 12.99 -8.23
N SER A 3 4.36 11.91 -8.43
CA SER A 3 4.48 11.28 -9.73
C SER A 3 3.65 10.00 -9.76
N HIS A 4 2.84 9.83 -10.81
CA HIS A 4 2.08 8.60 -10.98
C HIS A 4 3.01 7.40 -11.16
N VAL A 5 4.17 7.60 -11.76
CA VAL A 5 5.14 6.54 -11.93
C VAL A 5 5.67 6.06 -10.57
N LEU A 6 5.98 7.00 -9.67
CA LEU A 6 6.45 6.66 -8.35
C LEU A 6 5.36 5.98 -7.51
N VAL A 7 4.14 6.52 -7.56
CA VAL A 7 3.00 5.93 -6.86
C VAL A 7 2.81 4.49 -7.31
N ARG A 8 2.80 4.27 -8.61
CA ARG A 8 2.63 2.92 -9.16
C ARG A 8 3.73 1.98 -8.71
N ARG A 9 4.98 2.46 -8.68
CA ARG A 9 6.11 1.64 -8.25
C ARG A 9 5.94 1.16 -6.81
N TYR A 10 5.56 2.07 -5.91
CA TYR A 10 5.32 1.70 -4.51
C TYR A 10 4.15 0.74 -4.39
N THR A 11 3.08 1.02 -5.12
CA THR A 11 1.87 0.20 -5.04
C THR A 11 2.10 -1.19 -5.61
N GLU A 12 2.81 -1.29 -6.74
CA GLU A 12 3.15 -2.59 -7.30
C GLU A 12 4.04 -3.40 -6.36
N GLY A 13 4.99 -2.72 -5.71
CA GLY A 13 5.84 -3.38 -4.73
C GLY A 13 5.04 -3.93 -3.57
N LEU A 14 4.11 -3.14 -3.06
CA LEU A 14 3.27 -3.58 -1.96
C LEU A 14 2.38 -4.75 -2.38
N ALA A 15 1.70 -4.62 -3.52
CA ALA A 15 0.83 -5.67 -4.02
C ALA A 15 1.61 -6.98 -4.22
N GLY A 16 2.84 -6.87 -4.71
CA GLY A 16 3.70 -8.02 -4.90
C GLY A 16 4.08 -8.73 -3.60
N ALA A 17 4.09 -8.00 -2.49
CA ALA A 17 4.44 -8.55 -1.19
C ALA A 17 3.27 -9.23 -0.49
N LEU A 18 2.05 -8.98 -0.92
CA LEU A 18 0.86 -9.54 -0.30
C LEU A 18 0.62 -10.96 -0.81
N LYS A 19 0.36 -11.89 0.11
CA LYS A 19 0.30 -13.31 -0.22
C LYS A 19 -1.07 -13.80 -0.64
N ASN A 20 -2.13 -13.22 -0.08
CA ASN A 20 -3.48 -13.69 -0.34
C ASN A 20 -4.49 -12.58 -0.17
N GLU A 21 -5.74 -12.88 -0.48
CA GLU A 21 -6.83 -11.91 -0.43
C GLU A 21 -7.05 -11.37 0.98
N ALA A 22 -6.94 -12.23 1.99
CA ALA A 22 -7.16 -11.81 3.37
C ALA A 22 -6.13 -10.78 3.80
N GLU A 23 -4.87 -11.00 3.45
CA GLU A 23 -3.79 -10.07 3.75
C GLU A 23 -3.99 -8.75 3.00
N TYR A 24 -4.36 -8.84 1.73
CA TYR A 24 -4.65 -7.67 0.91
C TYR A 24 -5.74 -6.81 1.54
N LYS A 25 -6.85 -7.42 1.95
CA LYS A 25 -7.95 -6.67 2.56
C LYS A 25 -7.55 -6.04 3.87
N ALA A 26 -6.77 -6.76 4.68
CA ALA A 26 -6.29 -6.22 5.94
C ALA A 26 -5.39 -5.01 5.74
N VAL A 27 -4.47 -5.09 4.77
CA VAL A 27 -3.57 -3.97 4.47
C VAL A 27 -4.35 -2.79 3.92
N CYS A 28 -5.31 -3.02 3.03
CA CYS A 28 -6.15 -1.93 2.51
C CYS A 28 -6.87 -1.20 3.63
N ARG A 29 -7.44 -1.95 4.57
CA ARG A 29 -8.14 -1.36 5.72
C ARG A 29 -7.18 -0.56 6.58
N ASP A 30 -5.98 -1.10 6.83
CA ASP A 30 -4.97 -0.43 7.63
C ASP A 30 -4.53 0.89 7.01
N LEU A 31 -4.24 0.87 5.72
CA LEU A 31 -3.79 2.06 5.01
C LEU A 31 -4.88 3.13 4.99
N ALA A 32 -6.12 2.71 4.77
CA ALA A 32 -7.25 3.65 4.79
C ALA A 32 -7.43 4.28 6.17
N ASP A 33 -7.24 3.48 7.21
CA ASP A 33 -7.35 3.97 8.58
C ASP A 33 -6.26 4.99 8.89
N PHE A 34 -5.03 4.71 8.48
CA PHE A 34 -3.92 5.63 8.71
C PHE A 34 -4.09 6.92 7.90
N ASP A 35 -4.55 6.79 6.67
CA ASP A 35 -4.83 7.97 5.83
C ASP A 35 -5.89 8.85 6.47
N ARG A 36 -6.95 8.24 7.00
CA ARG A 36 -8.00 8.98 7.71
C ARG A 36 -7.44 9.66 8.95
N LEU A 37 -6.56 8.99 9.66
CA LEU A 37 -5.91 9.58 10.84
C LEU A 37 -5.17 10.85 10.47
N LEU A 38 -4.43 10.82 9.36
CA LEU A 38 -3.72 12.01 8.88
C LEU A 38 -4.70 13.11 8.43
N GLN A 39 -5.80 12.74 7.80
CA GLN A 39 -6.78 13.72 7.35
C GLN A 39 -7.49 14.41 8.53
N ASP A 40 -7.78 13.64 9.58
CA ASP A 40 -8.52 14.15 10.73
C ASP A 40 -7.65 14.92 11.72
N HIS A 41 -6.34 14.77 11.64
CA HIS A 41 -5.40 15.39 12.59
C HIS A 41 -4.39 16.24 11.84
N SER A 42 -4.78 17.47 11.51
CA SER A 42 -3.94 18.36 10.71
C SER A 42 -2.60 18.66 11.37
N GLN A 43 -2.57 18.73 12.72
CA GLN A 43 -1.32 18.99 13.42
C GLN A 43 -0.33 17.84 13.23
N LEU A 44 -0.81 16.61 13.26
CA LEU A 44 0.02 15.44 13.03
C LEU A 44 0.55 15.45 11.59
N ARG A 45 -0.32 15.72 10.65
CA ARG A 45 0.06 15.80 9.24
C ARG A 45 1.13 16.87 9.02
N ASP A 46 0.94 18.04 9.63
CA ASP A 46 1.89 19.15 9.49
C ASP A 46 3.26 18.76 10.03
N VAL A 47 3.30 18.07 11.15
CA VAL A 47 4.57 17.64 11.74
C VAL A 47 5.26 16.61 10.84
N LEU A 48 4.52 15.63 10.36
CA LEU A 48 5.11 14.56 9.55
C LEU A 48 5.56 15.05 8.18
N PHE A 49 4.94 16.10 7.66
CA PHE A 49 5.29 16.63 6.35
C PHE A 49 6.23 17.84 6.43
N ARG A 50 6.64 18.21 7.64
CA ARG A 50 7.52 19.36 7.82
C ARG A 50 8.92 19.05 7.27
N PRO A 51 9.43 19.86 6.34
CA PRO A 51 10.68 19.52 5.65
C PRO A 51 11.91 19.56 6.54
N PHE A 52 11.91 20.38 7.59
CA PHE A 52 13.10 20.57 8.41
C PHE A 52 13.16 19.66 9.63
N LEU A 53 12.11 18.91 9.90
CA LEU A 53 12.13 17.95 10.99
C LEU A 53 12.87 16.69 10.54
N LYS A 54 13.77 16.20 11.39
CA LYS A 54 14.57 15.03 11.06
C LYS A 54 13.71 13.79 10.86
N THR A 55 14.08 12.98 9.86
CA THR A 55 13.36 11.76 9.57
C THR A 55 13.32 10.82 10.77
N ALA A 56 14.40 10.77 11.55
CA ALA A 56 14.42 9.92 12.74
C ALA A 56 13.33 10.29 13.74
N LYS A 57 13.07 11.59 13.92
CA LYS A 57 12.01 12.03 14.82
C LYS A 57 10.64 11.72 14.27
N LYS A 58 10.47 11.89 12.96
CA LYS A 58 9.20 11.51 12.31
C LYS A 58 8.95 10.03 12.43
N ALA A 59 9.98 9.22 12.25
CA ALA A 59 9.86 7.77 12.38
C ALA A 59 9.44 7.37 13.79
N GLN A 60 9.98 8.06 14.80
CA GLN A 60 9.60 7.79 16.18
C GLN A 60 8.12 8.06 16.42
N ILE A 61 7.62 9.18 15.88
CA ILE A 61 6.21 9.53 15.99
C ILE A 61 5.34 8.47 15.34
N VAL A 62 5.71 8.05 14.13
CA VAL A 62 4.94 7.05 13.40
C VAL A 62 4.99 5.71 14.14
N GLN A 63 6.16 5.31 14.65
CA GLN A 63 6.28 4.07 15.40
C GLN A 63 5.39 4.08 16.65
N ASP A 64 5.35 5.21 17.35
CA ASP A 64 4.49 5.34 18.53
C ASP A 64 3.02 5.20 18.17
N LEU A 65 2.61 5.78 17.03
CA LEU A 65 1.25 5.64 16.54
C LEU A 65 0.93 4.21 16.16
N LEU A 66 1.86 3.56 15.46
CA LEU A 66 1.66 2.17 15.02
C LEU A 66 1.58 1.21 16.19
N ALA A 67 2.28 1.52 17.27
CA ALA A 67 2.22 0.69 18.48
C ALA A 67 0.83 0.67 19.10
N LYS A 68 0.04 1.70 18.85
CA LYS A 68 -1.34 1.79 19.36
C LYS A 68 -2.37 1.20 18.41
N LYS A 69 -1.92 0.75 17.23
CA LYS A 69 -2.80 0.20 16.21
C LYS A 69 -2.50 -1.28 16.02
N SER A 70 -3.49 -2.01 15.56
CA SER A 70 -3.34 -3.46 15.30
C SER A 70 -3.12 -3.72 13.82
N TYR A 71 -2.26 -2.93 13.21
CA TYR A 71 -1.99 -3.07 11.77
C TYR A 71 -1.15 -4.29 11.46
N GLN A 72 -1.28 -4.78 10.24
CA GLN A 72 -0.41 -5.82 9.72
C GLN A 72 1.04 -5.34 9.72
N GLU A 73 1.98 -6.27 9.91
CA GLU A 73 3.39 -5.94 9.89
C GLU A 73 3.78 -5.29 8.56
N LYS A 74 3.23 -5.80 7.46
CA LYS A 74 3.52 -5.25 6.14
C LYS A 74 3.02 -3.82 6.00
N THR A 75 1.87 -3.51 6.60
CA THR A 75 1.37 -2.15 6.62
C THR A 75 2.34 -1.22 7.34
N ALA A 76 2.79 -1.62 8.52
CA ALA A 76 3.68 -0.80 9.31
C ALA A 76 5.00 -0.56 8.58
N ARG A 77 5.56 -1.60 7.99
CA ARG A 77 6.82 -1.49 7.24
C ARG A 77 6.66 -0.58 6.03
N PHE A 78 5.53 -0.69 5.34
CA PHE A 78 5.28 0.12 4.17
C PHE A 78 5.14 1.60 4.53
N LEU A 79 4.42 1.91 5.60
CA LEU A 79 4.26 3.29 6.06
C LEU A 79 5.61 3.90 6.46
N LEU A 80 6.45 3.13 7.15
CA LEU A 80 7.78 3.61 7.51
C LEU A 80 8.67 3.80 6.27
N LEU A 81 8.52 2.94 5.28
CA LEU A 81 9.24 3.08 4.02
C LEU A 81 8.86 4.37 3.31
N LEU A 82 7.56 4.65 3.23
CA LEU A 82 7.09 5.89 2.61
C LEU A 82 7.63 7.11 3.35
N LEU A 83 7.67 7.04 4.67
CA LEU A 83 8.19 8.14 5.47
C LEU A 83 9.68 8.36 5.18
N GLN A 84 10.47 7.29 5.14
CA GLN A 84 11.89 7.37 4.88
C GLN A 84 12.19 7.96 3.50
N HIS A 85 11.36 7.66 2.53
CA HIS A 85 11.52 8.15 1.16
C HIS A 85 10.82 9.49 0.93
N ARG A 86 10.24 10.07 1.99
CA ARG A 86 9.50 11.35 1.91
C ARG A 86 8.33 11.26 0.93
N ARG A 87 7.65 10.12 0.93
CA ARG A 87 6.51 9.88 0.05
C ARG A 87 5.21 9.61 0.82
N LEU A 88 5.22 9.88 2.12
CA LEU A 88 4.01 9.62 2.94
C LEU A 88 2.83 10.47 2.46
N ASP A 89 3.10 11.65 1.88
CA ASP A 89 2.05 12.50 1.34
C ASP A 89 1.36 11.90 0.11
N SER A 90 1.92 10.84 -0.47
CA SER A 90 1.31 10.12 -1.59
C SER A 90 0.34 9.03 -1.14
N LEU A 91 0.15 8.87 0.16
CA LEU A 91 -0.68 7.78 0.69
C LEU A 91 -2.09 7.74 0.08
N PRO A 92 -2.82 8.86 -0.06
CA PRO A 92 -4.15 8.80 -0.67
C PRO A 92 -4.12 8.22 -2.08
N LEU A 93 -3.12 8.58 -2.87
CA LEU A 93 -2.98 8.05 -4.23
C LEU A 93 -2.66 6.56 -4.20
N ILE A 94 -1.85 6.13 -3.23
CA ILE A 94 -1.48 4.73 -3.08
C ILE A 94 -2.67 3.90 -2.67
N THR A 95 -3.50 4.40 -1.75
CA THR A 95 -4.70 3.67 -1.35
C THR A 95 -5.67 3.49 -2.50
N ASP A 96 -5.75 4.48 -3.38
CA ASP A 96 -6.62 4.39 -4.57
C ASP A 96 -6.05 3.42 -5.60
N ASP A 97 -4.73 3.35 -5.72
CA ASP A 97 -4.07 2.56 -6.76
C ASP A 97 -3.92 1.08 -6.38
N LEU A 98 -3.88 0.77 -5.09
CA LEU A 98 -3.62 -0.59 -4.63
C LEU A 98 -4.63 -1.61 -5.16
N PRO A 99 -5.94 -1.34 -5.15
CA PRO A 99 -6.89 -2.30 -5.71
C PRO A 99 -6.63 -2.60 -7.19
N ILE A 100 -6.19 -1.58 -7.93
CA ILE A 100 -5.89 -1.74 -9.36
C ILE A 100 -4.71 -2.68 -9.54
N ARG A 101 -3.62 -2.44 -8.79
CA ARG A 101 -2.42 -3.29 -8.89
C ARG A 101 -2.70 -4.71 -8.41
N TRP A 102 -3.52 -4.84 -7.36
CA TRP A 102 -3.88 -6.16 -6.86
C TRP A 102 -4.65 -6.97 -7.90
N ARG A 103 -5.63 -6.34 -8.55
CA ARG A 103 -6.40 -7.02 -9.61
C ARG A 103 -5.51 -7.42 -10.77
N GLU A 104 -4.55 -6.57 -11.13
CA GLU A 104 -3.61 -6.91 -12.20
C GLU A 104 -2.78 -8.13 -11.83
N LYS A 105 -2.32 -8.19 -10.58
CA LYS A 105 -1.55 -9.34 -10.09
C LYS A 105 -2.39 -10.60 -10.16
N GLN A 106 -3.64 -10.54 -9.73
CA GLN A 106 -4.54 -11.68 -9.77
C GLN A 106 -4.80 -12.13 -11.21
N GLY A 107 -4.96 -11.20 -12.12
CA GLY A 107 -5.14 -11.51 -13.53
C GLY A 107 -3.95 -12.24 -14.12
N ILE A 108 -2.74 -11.80 -13.80
CA ILE A 108 -1.52 -12.44 -14.29
C ILE A 108 -1.43 -13.87 -13.77
N LEU A 109 -1.64 -14.06 -12.46
CA LEU A 109 -1.60 -15.40 -11.87
C LEU A 109 -2.63 -16.33 -12.50
N SER A 110 -3.84 -15.82 -12.71
CA SER A 110 -4.89 -16.60 -13.33
C SER A 110 -4.52 -17.01 -14.74
N PHE A 111 -3.92 -16.10 -15.51
CA PHE A 111 -3.48 -16.39 -16.87
C PHE A 111 -2.39 -17.45 -16.88
N GLU A 112 -1.42 -17.36 -15.99
CA GLU A 112 -0.33 -18.33 -15.91
C GLU A 112 -0.84 -19.72 -15.60
N VAL A 113 -1.81 -19.84 -14.71
CA VAL A 113 -2.42 -21.13 -14.37
C VAL A 113 -3.08 -21.73 -15.60
N ARG A 114 -3.78 -20.93 -16.38
CA ARG A 114 -4.42 -21.40 -17.61
C ARG A 114 -3.41 -21.87 -18.64
N SER A 115 -2.25 -21.23 -18.68
CA SER A 115 -1.19 -21.60 -19.62
C SER A 115 -0.59 -22.97 -19.29
N VAL A 116 -0.51 -23.29 -18.00
CA VAL A 116 0.08 -24.55 -17.53
C VAL A 116 -0.87 -25.72 -17.72
N VAL A 117 -2.15 -25.49 -17.49
CA VAL A 117 -3.18 -26.53 -17.56
C VAL A 117 -3.69 -26.62 -19.00
N PRO A 118 -3.94 -27.85 -19.53
CA PRO A 118 -4.51 -27.97 -20.86
C PRO A 118 -5.80 -27.16 -20.97
N LEU A 119 -5.96 -26.50 -22.10
CA LEU A 119 -7.11 -25.64 -22.31
C LEU A 119 -8.39 -26.44 -22.44
N LYS A 120 -9.40 -25.95 -21.75
CA LYS A 120 -10.75 -26.50 -21.83
C LYS A 120 -11.70 -25.38 -22.21
N ASP A 121 -12.89 -25.75 -22.61
CA ASP A 121 -13.87 -24.78 -23.07
C ASP A 121 -14.13 -23.69 -22.05
N SER A 122 -14.22 -24.05 -20.76
CA SER A 122 -14.45 -23.08 -19.72
C SER A 122 -13.33 -22.04 -19.61
N GLN A 123 -12.11 -22.44 -19.87
CA GLN A 123 -10.97 -21.53 -19.83
C GLN A 123 -10.98 -20.58 -21.01
N LYS A 124 -11.36 -21.08 -22.17
CA LYS A 124 -11.43 -20.24 -23.36
C LYS A 124 -12.45 -19.14 -23.23
N ARG A 125 -13.55 -19.42 -22.56
CA ARG A 125 -14.61 -18.43 -22.40
C ARG A 125 -14.20 -17.28 -21.51
N LYS A 126 -13.21 -17.44 -20.66
CA LYS A 126 -12.79 -16.41 -19.73
C LYS A 126 -11.85 -15.38 -20.32
N LEU A 127 -11.41 -15.58 -21.49
CA LEU A 127 -10.50 -14.65 -22.16
C LEU A 127 -11.21 -13.54 -22.92
#